data_6af48f4e0bdf3d6fbedd8e8e9a38f613
#
_entry.id   6af48f4e0bdf3d6fbedd8e8e9a38f613
#
_cell.length_a   1.000
_cell.length_b   1.000
_cell.length_c   1.000
_cell.angle_alpha   90.00
_cell.angle_beta   90.00
_cell.angle_gamma   90.00
#
_symmetry.space_group_name_H-M   'P 1'
#
loop_
_entity.id
_entity.type
_entity.pdbx_description
1 polymer ?
#
loop_
_entity_poly.entity_id
_entity_poly.type
_entity_poly.pdbx_seq_one_letter_code
_entity_poly.pdbx_strand_id
1 'polypeptide(L)'
;AGSCGVSALQVTDDRGVVVTLAQAPQRIVSLLPSLTETVCELGQCQRLVGVDRYSNHPASVQKLPQVGGGLDPNIEAIVALKPDVVLMATSSRAADRLQSLGIKVVSLEPKSHADVKRVLEKVGQVLAVADAQRVWRVVDAGVQAAAQSLPASVKSTKVYFEVNRAPYAAGESSFIGETLTRLGARNIVPASLGPFPKLNPEFVVRANPDVIMVGDRNFAGMEGRPGWSGIRAIQRKRVCVFSP
;
A
#
# COMPACT_ATOMS: atom_id res chain seq x y z
N ALA A 1 0.00 -31.38 -30.83
CA ALA A 1 -0.60 -30.09 -30.47
C ALA A 1 -0.90 -30.11 -28.97
N GLY A 2 0.09 -29.68 -28.16
CA GLY A 2 -0.07 -29.54 -26.70
C GLY A 2 -0.82 -28.26 -26.42
N SER A 3 -2.04 -28.38 -25.92
CA SER A 3 -2.78 -27.28 -25.33
C SER A 3 -2.05 -26.87 -24.06
N CYS A 4 -1.37 -25.72 -24.07
CA CYS A 4 -0.95 -25.05 -22.86
C CYS A 4 -2.22 -24.61 -22.14
N GLY A 5 -2.72 -25.46 -21.24
CA GLY A 5 -3.81 -25.08 -20.36
C GLY A 5 -3.34 -23.92 -19.49
N VAL A 6 -3.93 -22.75 -19.67
CA VAL A 6 -3.76 -21.64 -18.74
C VAL A 6 -4.30 -22.15 -17.40
N SER A 7 -3.42 -22.35 -16.44
CA SER A 7 -3.79 -22.79 -15.11
C SER A 7 -4.64 -21.70 -14.46
N ALA A 8 -5.88 -22.03 -14.09
CA ALA A 8 -6.75 -21.12 -13.37
C ALA A 8 -6.10 -20.69 -12.06
N LEU A 9 -6.22 -19.39 -11.71
CA LEU A 9 -5.74 -18.87 -10.44
C LEU A 9 -6.71 -19.23 -9.33
N GLN A 10 -6.19 -19.74 -8.22
CA GLN A 10 -6.98 -20.02 -7.01
C GLN A 10 -6.43 -19.25 -5.84
N VAL A 11 -7.29 -18.59 -5.11
CA VAL A 11 -6.96 -17.86 -3.90
C VAL A 11 -7.98 -18.23 -2.81
N THR A 12 -7.49 -18.59 -1.64
CA THR A 12 -8.33 -18.74 -0.46
C THR A 12 -8.40 -17.40 0.27
N ASP A 13 -9.57 -16.81 0.34
CA ASP A 13 -9.74 -15.52 0.99
C ASP A 13 -9.89 -15.65 2.51
N ASP A 14 -10.09 -14.53 3.20
CA ASP A 14 -10.18 -14.49 4.66
C ASP A 14 -11.49 -15.07 5.22
N ARG A 15 -12.45 -15.38 4.38
CA ARG A 15 -13.64 -16.15 4.75
C ARG A 15 -13.40 -17.67 4.69
N GLY A 16 -12.23 -18.10 4.19
CA GLY A 16 -11.95 -19.51 3.90
C GLY A 16 -12.56 -19.99 2.59
N VAL A 17 -13.06 -19.08 1.74
CA VAL A 17 -13.62 -19.39 0.43
C VAL A 17 -12.52 -19.45 -0.60
N VAL A 18 -12.51 -20.54 -1.39
CA VAL A 18 -11.61 -20.66 -2.54
C VAL A 18 -12.23 -19.95 -3.74
N VAL A 19 -11.58 -18.90 -4.20
CA VAL A 19 -12.00 -18.14 -5.37
C VAL A 19 -11.13 -18.54 -6.55
N THR A 20 -11.79 -18.97 -7.63
CA THR A 20 -11.11 -19.38 -8.87
C THR A 20 -11.31 -18.31 -9.94
N LEU A 21 -10.18 -17.83 -10.48
CA LEU A 21 -10.15 -16.88 -11.59
C LEU A 21 -9.57 -17.57 -12.81
N ALA A 22 -10.28 -17.45 -13.94
CA ALA A 22 -9.85 -18.09 -15.20
C ALA A 22 -8.53 -17.51 -15.72
N GLN A 23 -8.28 -16.24 -15.41
CA GLN A 23 -7.06 -15.51 -15.79
C GLN A 23 -6.82 -14.35 -14.82
N ALA A 24 -5.65 -13.71 -14.90
CA ALA A 24 -5.35 -12.53 -14.11
C ALA A 24 -6.38 -11.43 -14.37
N PRO A 25 -7.01 -10.87 -13.32
CA PRO A 25 -8.03 -9.85 -13.49
C PRO A 25 -7.42 -8.56 -14.04
N GLN A 26 -8.08 -7.95 -15.02
CA GLN A 26 -7.68 -6.68 -15.62
C GLN A 26 -8.60 -5.53 -15.17
N ARG A 27 -9.77 -5.85 -14.64
CA ARG A 27 -10.74 -4.88 -14.16
C ARG A 27 -11.08 -5.18 -12.69
N ILE A 28 -10.61 -4.33 -11.81
CA ILE A 28 -10.70 -4.55 -10.36
C ILE A 28 -11.51 -3.41 -9.74
N VAL A 29 -12.48 -3.77 -8.92
CA VAL A 29 -13.14 -2.84 -8.00
C VAL A 29 -12.62 -3.13 -6.60
N SER A 30 -12.13 -2.12 -5.91
CA SER A 30 -11.67 -2.22 -4.53
C SER A 30 -12.58 -1.43 -3.59
N LEU A 31 -13.11 -2.10 -2.58
CA LEU A 31 -14.06 -1.52 -1.62
C LEU A 31 -13.46 -1.28 -0.23
N LEU A 32 -12.14 -1.29 -0.12
CA LEU A 32 -11.45 -1.03 1.14
C LEU A 32 -10.17 -0.23 0.86
N PRO A 33 -9.94 0.92 1.53
CA PRO A 33 -8.77 1.75 1.28
C PRO A 33 -7.44 1.00 1.35
N SER A 34 -7.25 0.13 2.33
CA SER A 34 -6.03 -0.67 2.46
C SER A 34 -5.79 -1.62 1.27
N LEU A 35 -6.86 -2.18 0.70
CA LEU A 35 -6.77 -3.04 -0.49
C LEU A 35 -6.48 -2.22 -1.75
N THR A 36 -7.10 -1.05 -1.88
CA THR A 36 -6.80 -0.10 -2.96
C THR A 36 -5.32 0.27 -2.97
N GLU A 37 -4.79 0.64 -1.81
CA GLU A 37 -3.38 0.97 -1.64
C GLU A 37 -2.46 -0.21 -1.94
N THR A 38 -2.83 -1.41 -1.51
CA THR A 38 -2.07 -2.64 -1.78
C THR A 38 -1.97 -2.93 -3.27
N VAL A 39 -3.07 -2.81 -4.02
CA VAL A 39 -3.08 -2.98 -5.48
C VAL A 39 -2.10 -2.00 -6.13
N CYS A 40 -2.12 -0.74 -5.70
CA CYS A 40 -1.23 0.29 -6.23
C CYS A 40 0.23 0.07 -5.82
N GLU A 41 0.49 -0.38 -4.59
CA GLU A 41 1.84 -0.73 -4.13
C GLU A 41 2.45 -1.87 -4.95
N LEU A 42 1.63 -2.80 -5.40
CA LEU A 42 2.06 -3.88 -6.30
C LEU A 42 2.26 -3.44 -7.75
N GLY A 43 2.14 -2.13 -8.01
CA GLY A 43 2.33 -1.57 -9.35
C GLY A 43 1.15 -1.80 -10.29
N GLN A 44 -0.02 -2.13 -9.77
CA GLN A 44 -1.19 -2.53 -10.56
C GLN A 44 -2.37 -1.55 -10.45
N CYS A 45 -2.09 -0.32 -10.07
CA CYS A 45 -3.10 0.74 -9.89
C CYS A 45 -3.97 0.94 -11.15
N GLN A 46 -3.40 0.76 -12.34
CA GLN A 46 -4.09 0.91 -13.62
C GLN A 46 -5.17 -0.13 -13.87
N ARG A 47 -5.19 -1.24 -13.12
CA ARG A 47 -6.26 -2.26 -13.22
C ARG A 47 -7.51 -1.89 -12.43
N LEU A 48 -7.43 -0.89 -11.55
CA LEU A 48 -8.57 -0.40 -10.79
C LEU A 48 -9.53 0.35 -11.72
N VAL A 49 -10.80 -0.03 -11.71
CA VAL A 49 -11.87 0.60 -12.48
C VAL A 49 -12.91 1.29 -11.60
N GLY A 50 -12.89 1.03 -10.31
CA GLY A 50 -13.75 1.65 -9.32
C GLY A 50 -13.23 1.42 -7.91
N VAL A 51 -13.55 2.34 -7.02
CA VAL A 51 -13.13 2.31 -5.62
C VAL A 51 -14.27 2.73 -4.70
N ASP A 52 -14.15 2.42 -3.41
CA ASP A 52 -15.04 2.95 -2.39
C ASP A 52 -14.79 4.46 -2.18
N ARG A 53 -15.75 5.13 -1.54
CA ARG A 53 -15.70 6.59 -1.33
C ARG A 53 -14.54 7.07 -0.45
N TYR A 54 -13.96 6.19 0.35
CA TYR A 54 -12.88 6.51 1.27
C TYR A 54 -11.49 6.24 0.71
N SER A 55 -11.39 5.54 -0.43
CA SER A 55 -10.12 5.30 -1.12
C SER A 55 -9.67 6.58 -1.82
N ASN A 56 -8.64 7.20 -1.31
CA ASN A 56 -8.12 8.48 -1.80
C ASN A 56 -6.62 8.48 -2.04
N HIS A 57 -5.95 7.35 -1.83
CA HIS A 57 -4.52 7.18 -2.04
C HIS A 57 -4.20 5.96 -2.92
N PRO A 58 -3.25 6.11 -3.84
CA PRO A 58 -2.60 7.35 -4.25
C PRO A 58 -3.57 8.33 -4.94
N ALA A 59 -3.14 9.58 -5.18
CA ALA A 59 -4.01 10.61 -5.73
C ALA A 59 -4.71 10.21 -7.05
N SER A 60 -4.08 9.34 -7.84
CA SER A 60 -4.65 8.85 -9.11
C SER A 60 -5.98 8.12 -8.95
N VAL A 61 -6.23 7.47 -7.81
CA VAL A 61 -7.49 6.75 -7.59
C VAL A 61 -8.68 7.67 -7.34
N GLN A 62 -8.44 8.94 -7.00
CA GLN A 62 -9.51 9.92 -6.81
C GLN A 62 -10.28 10.22 -8.09
N LYS A 63 -9.71 9.93 -9.25
CA LYS A 63 -10.32 10.10 -10.56
C LYS A 63 -11.22 8.91 -10.97
N LEU A 64 -11.15 7.82 -10.23
CA LEU A 64 -11.92 6.63 -10.52
C LEU A 64 -13.38 6.77 -10.05
N PRO A 65 -14.33 6.07 -10.71
CA PRO A 65 -15.70 5.99 -10.23
C PRO A 65 -15.76 5.50 -8.78
N GLN A 66 -16.53 6.22 -7.96
CA GLN A 66 -16.81 5.81 -6.59
C GLN A 66 -18.10 5.01 -6.55
N VAL A 67 -18.05 3.83 -5.95
CA VAL A 67 -19.17 2.89 -5.93
C VAL A 67 -19.81 2.76 -4.53
N GLY A 68 -19.72 3.81 -3.73
CA GLY A 68 -20.31 3.88 -2.40
C GLY A 68 -19.33 3.49 -1.29
N GLY A 69 -19.85 3.16 -0.12
CA GLY A 69 -19.05 2.72 1.03
C GLY A 69 -18.68 1.24 0.95
N GLY A 70 -17.59 0.86 1.65
CA GLY A 70 -17.14 -0.54 1.66
C GLY A 70 -18.14 -1.50 2.30
N LEU A 71 -18.90 -1.04 3.30
CA LEU A 71 -19.93 -1.83 3.97
C LEU A 71 -21.30 -1.77 3.28
N ASP A 72 -21.54 -0.71 2.53
CA ASP A 72 -22.79 -0.46 1.82
C ASP A 72 -22.50 0.06 0.40
N PRO A 73 -21.93 -0.79 -0.46
CA PRO A 73 -21.59 -0.39 -1.82
C PRO A 73 -22.82 -0.31 -2.71
N ASN A 74 -22.74 0.52 -3.76
CA ASN A 74 -23.73 0.58 -4.81
C ASN A 74 -23.53 -0.62 -5.77
N ILE A 75 -24.34 -1.64 -5.61
CA ILE A 75 -24.24 -2.89 -6.39
C ILE A 75 -24.41 -2.63 -7.90
N GLU A 76 -25.35 -1.77 -8.28
CA GLU A 76 -25.61 -1.45 -9.70
C GLU A 76 -24.41 -0.76 -10.35
N ALA A 77 -23.79 0.17 -9.62
CA ALA A 77 -22.59 0.85 -10.09
C ALA A 77 -21.42 -0.12 -10.28
N ILE A 78 -21.26 -1.09 -9.38
CA ILE A 78 -20.23 -2.12 -9.49
C ILE A 78 -20.49 -2.99 -10.73
N VAL A 79 -21.71 -3.47 -10.90
CA VAL A 79 -22.09 -4.30 -12.06
C VAL A 79 -21.84 -3.56 -13.37
N ALA A 80 -22.14 -2.27 -13.43
CA ALA A 80 -21.95 -1.44 -14.61
C ALA A 80 -20.48 -1.32 -15.02
N LEU A 81 -19.56 -1.42 -14.07
CA LEU A 81 -18.11 -1.38 -14.34
C LEU A 81 -17.57 -2.71 -14.87
N LYS A 82 -18.35 -3.77 -14.87
CA LYS A 82 -17.95 -5.10 -15.35
C LYS A 82 -16.62 -5.59 -14.77
N PRO A 83 -16.49 -5.67 -13.43
CA PRO A 83 -15.23 -6.09 -12.84
C PRO A 83 -14.98 -7.58 -13.04
N ASP A 84 -13.72 -7.94 -13.21
CA ASP A 84 -13.28 -9.33 -13.19
C ASP A 84 -13.22 -9.88 -11.75
N VAL A 85 -12.95 -8.99 -10.80
CA VAL A 85 -12.94 -9.31 -9.37
C VAL A 85 -13.25 -8.05 -8.55
N VAL A 86 -13.90 -8.26 -7.41
CA VAL A 86 -14.13 -7.24 -6.39
C VAL A 86 -13.35 -7.62 -5.14
N LEU A 87 -12.51 -6.72 -4.66
CA LEU A 87 -11.81 -6.84 -3.40
C LEU A 87 -12.59 -6.08 -2.32
N MET A 88 -12.83 -6.74 -1.19
CA MET A 88 -13.63 -6.13 -0.12
C MET A 88 -13.28 -6.70 1.26
N ALA A 89 -13.73 -6.01 2.31
CA ALA A 89 -13.57 -6.48 3.66
C ALA A 89 -14.48 -7.69 3.97
N THR A 90 -14.06 -8.54 4.88
CA THR A 90 -14.87 -9.67 5.36
C THR A 90 -16.13 -9.22 6.12
N SER A 91 -16.09 -8.03 6.70
CA SER A 91 -17.22 -7.43 7.41
C SER A 91 -18.35 -6.94 6.50
N SER A 92 -18.10 -6.81 5.20
CA SER A 92 -19.12 -6.39 4.24
C SER A 92 -20.08 -7.55 3.90
N ARG A 93 -21.37 -7.27 3.94
CA ARG A 93 -22.43 -8.24 3.59
C ARG A 93 -22.73 -8.27 2.09
N ALA A 94 -22.12 -7.40 1.31
CA ALA A 94 -22.37 -7.29 -0.12
C ALA A 94 -21.81 -8.46 -0.94
N ALA A 95 -20.91 -9.26 -0.37
CA ALA A 95 -20.26 -10.38 -1.08
C ALA A 95 -21.27 -11.36 -1.66
N ASP A 96 -22.26 -11.79 -0.88
CA ASP A 96 -23.27 -12.75 -1.33
C ASP A 96 -24.09 -12.22 -2.50
N ARG A 97 -24.48 -10.95 -2.43
CA ARG A 97 -25.23 -10.29 -3.50
C ARG A 97 -24.42 -10.21 -4.79
N LEU A 98 -23.16 -9.79 -4.70
CA LEU A 98 -22.26 -9.72 -5.86
C LEU A 98 -22.03 -11.10 -6.46
N GLN A 99 -21.81 -12.11 -5.64
CA GLN A 99 -21.63 -13.48 -6.10
C GLN A 99 -22.87 -14.04 -6.77
N SER A 100 -24.07 -13.72 -6.27
CA SER A 100 -25.34 -14.11 -6.90
C SER A 100 -25.51 -13.53 -8.30
N LEU A 101 -24.83 -12.42 -8.58
CA LEU A 101 -24.82 -11.77 -9.90
C LEU A 101 -23.65 -12.25 -10.80
N GLY A 102 -22.94 -13.30 -10.39
CA GLY A 102 -21.83 -13.88 -11.15
C GLY A 102 -20.51 -13.13 -11.03
N ILE A 103 -20.38 -12.19 -10.09
CA ILE A 103 -19.16 -11.43 -9.87
C ILE A 103 -18.26 -12.19 -8.89
N LYS A 104 -16.98 -12.31 -9.24
CA LYS A 104 -15.98 -12.90 -8.35
C LYS A 104 -15.64 -11.92 -7.23
N VAL A 105 -15.65 -12.40 -5.99
CA VAL A 105 -15.37 -11.60 -4.80
C VAL A 105 -14.22 -12.25 -4.03
N VAL A 106 -13.23 -11.47 -3.66
CA VAL A 106 -12.15 -11.86 -2.75
C VAL A 106 -12.22 -10.95 -1.52
N SER A 107 -12.54 -11.55 -0.38
CA SER A 107 -12.66 -10.82 0.90
C SER A 107 -11.37 -10.94 1.70
N LEU A 108 -10.69 -9.83 1.89
CA LEU A 108 -9.42 -9.73 2.61
C LEU A 108 -9.49 -8.56 3.59
N GLU A 109 -9.20 -8.81 4.85
CA GLU A 109 -9.27 -7.77 5.87
C GLU A 109 -8.05 -7.84 6.80
N PRO A 110 -7.07 -6.93 6.65
CA PRO A 110 -5.96 -6.86 7.58
C PRO A 110 -6.48 -6.29 8.91
N LYS A 111 -6.28 -7.05 10.00
CA LYS A 111 -6.70 -6.64 11.35
C LYS A 111 -5.52 -6.23 12.23
N SER A 112 -4.32 -6.61 11.83
CA SER A 112 -3.09 -6.35 12.59
C SER A 112 -1.90 -6.21 11.66
N HIS A 113 -0.76 -5.78 12.20
CA HIS A 113 0.50 -5.73 11.47
C HIS A 113 0.91 -7.09 10.88
N ALA A 114 0.66 -8.18 11.61
CA ALA A 114 0.98 -9.52 11.14
C ALA A 114 0.21 -9.90 9.87
N ASP A 115 -0.96 -9.30 9.67
CA ASP A 115 -1.81 -9.56 8.51
C ASP A 115 -1.35 -8.87 7.23
N VAL A 116 -0.50 -7.84 7.32
CA VAL A 116 -0.07 -7.06 6.16
C VAL A 116 0.65 -7.92 5.14
N LYS A 117 1.60 -8.75 5.59
CA LYS A 117 2.30 -9.69 4.71
C LYS A 117 1.34 -10.65 4.02
N ARG A 118 0.43 -11.23 4.79
CA ARG A 118 -0.57 -12.18 4.28
C ARG A 118 -1.48 -11.52 3.22
N VAL A 119 -1.96 -10.31 3.48
CA VAL A 119 -2.83 -9.59 2.53
C VAL A 119 -2.06 -9.21 1.28
N LEU A 120 -0.82 -8.73 1.39
CA LEU A 120 0.05 -8.46 0.24
C LEU A 120 0.24 -9.70 -0.64
N GLU A 121 0.53 -10.85 -0.03
CA GLU A 121 0.70 -12.10 -0.75
C GLU A 121 -0.58 -12.53 -1.45
N LYS A 122 -1.73 -12.45 -0.78
CA LYS A 122 -3.02 -12.84 -1.36
C LYS A 122 -3.46 -11.90 -2.48
N VAL A 123 -3.31 -10.60 -2.32
CA VAL A 123 -3.58 -9.64 -3.41
C VAL A 123 -2.62 -9.89 -4.58
N GLY A 124 -1.36 -10.16 -4.31
CA GLY A 124 -0.39 -10.54 -5.35
C GLY A 124 -0.80 -11.80 -6.11
N GLN A 125 -1.34 -12.80 -5.44
CA GLN A 125 -1.88 -14.02 -6.08
C GLN A 125 -3.08 -13.68 -6.98
N VAL A 126 -4.02 -12.88 -6.50
CA VAL A 126 -5.19 -12.43 -7.28
C VAL A 126 -4.75 -11.70 -8.54
N LEU A 127 -3.77 -10.82 -8.43
CA LEU A 127 -3.26 -10.01 -9.54
C LEU A 127 -2.31 -10.78 -10.47
N ALA A 128 -1.92 -12.00 -10.09
CA ALA A 128 -0.87 -12.78 -10.76
C ALA A 128 0.45 -12.00 -10.88
N VAL A 129 0.82 -11.28 -9.83
CA VAL A 129 2.09 -10.56 -9.73
C VAL A 129 3.13 -11.50 -9.16
N ALA A 130 4.14 -11.84 -9.98
CA ALA A 130 5.16 -12.83 -9.63
C ALA A 130 6.06 -12.42 -8.45
N ASP A 131 6.14 -11.14 -8.12
CA ASP A 131 7.07 -10.60 -7.13
C ASP A 131 6.39 -9.75 -6.04
N ALA A 132 5.22 -10.20 -5.56
CA ALA A 132 4.53 -9.56 -4.43
C ALA A 132 5.41 -9.54 -3.17
N GLN A 133 6.24 -10.57 -2.98
CA GLN A 133 7.18 -10.65 -1.86
C GLN A 133 8.26 -9.57 -1.89
N ARG A 134 8.55 -9.01 -3.06
CA ARG A 134 9.49 -7.89 -3.16
C ARG A 134 9.02 -6.66 -2.39
N VAL A 135 7.73 -6.32 -2.51
CA VAL A 135 7.15 -5.21 -1.76
C VAL A 135 7.25 -5.49 -0.27
N TRP A 136 6.94 -6.71 0.14
CA TRP A 136 7.11 -7.11 1.53
C TRP A 136 8.56 -7.01 2.00
N ARG A 137 9.54 -7.45 1.20
CA ARG A 137 10.95 -7.33 1.56
C ARG A 137 11.40 -5.89 1.76
N VAL A 138 10.94 -4.97 0.91
CA VAL A 138 11.22 -3.53 1.08
C VAL A 138 10.68 -3.03 2.41
N VAL A 139 9.45 -3.38 2.71
CA VAL A 139 8.76 -3.00 3.94
C VAL A 139 9.45 -3.58 5.17
N ASP A 140 9.71 -4.88 5.16
CA ASP A 140 10.34 -5.60 6.28
C ASP A 140 11.77 -5.10 6.51
N ALA A 141 12.54 -4.91 5.45
CA ALA A 141 13.88 -4.34 5.53
C ALA A 141 13.86 -2.93 6.13
N GLY A 142 12.86 -2.11 5.76
CA GLY A 142 12.68 -0.79 6.31
C GLY A 142 12.36 -0.79 7.80
N VAL A 143 11.47 -1.68 8.23
CA VAL A 143 11.12 -1.85 9.65
C VAL A 143 12.34 -2.31 10.46
N GLN A 144 13.08 -3.30 9.95
CA GLN A 144 14.28 -3.79 10.62
C GLN A 144 15.37 -2.74 10.68
N ALA A 145 15.59 -2.00 9.61
CA ALA A 145 16.54 -0.89 9.58
C ALA A 145 16.15 0.20 10.59
N ALA A 146 14.86 0.51 10.71
CA ALA A 146 14.35 1.44 11.71
C ALA A 146 14.68 0.95 13.13
N ALA A 147 14.40 -0.30 13.42
CA ALA A 147 14.66 -0.89 14.74
C ALA A 147 16.15 -0.89 15.12
N GLN A 148 17.03 -1.10 14.13
CA GLN A 148 18.48 -1.15 14.35
C GLN A 148 19.14 0.23 14.39
N SER A 149 18.61 1.18 13.62
CA SER A 149 19.23 2.51 13.44
C SER A 149 18.79 3.53 14.47
N LEU A 150 17.69 3.26 15.18
CA LEU A 150 17.17 4.15 16.20
C LEU A 150 17.72 3.73 17.55
N PRO A 151 18.75 4.44 18.10
CA PRO A 151 19.24 4.16 19.45
C PRO A 151 18.14 4.48 20.47
N ALA A 152 18.25 3.88 21.69
CA ALA A 152 17.29 4.09 22.78
C ALA A 152 17.11 5.56 23.19
N SER A 153 18.01 6.45 22.74
CA SER A 153 17.96 7.90 22.99
C SER A 153 17.05 8.68 22.02
N VAL A 154 16.32 8.01 21.15
CA VAL A 154 15.63 8.61 19.99
C VAL A 154 14.22 9.11 20.30
N LYS A 155 13.82 9.16 21.55
CA LYS A 155 12.55 9.81 21.90
C LYS A 155 12.52 11.24 21.35
N SER A 156 11.56 11.52 20.45
CA SER A 156 11.36 12.82 19.79
C SER A 156 12.25 13.12 18.58
N THR A 157 13.02 12.16 18.07
CA THR A 157 13.73 12.34 16.82
C THR A 157 12.75 12.40 15.64
N LYS A 158 12.87 13.44 14.83
CA LYS A 158 12.07 13.59 13.62
C LYS A 158 12.57 12.66 12.54
N VAL A 159 11.71 11.78 12.04
CA VAL A 159 12.02 10.79 11.01
C VAL A 159 11.19 11.04 9.76
N TYR A 160 11.86 10.95 8.63
CA TYR A 160 11.25 10.87 7.31
C TYR A 160 11.58 9.52 6.68
N PHE A 161 10.56 8.76 6.36
CA PHE A 161 10.70 7.49 5.66
C PHE A 161 10.22 7.64 4.22
N GLU A 162 11.12 7.49 3.25
CA GLU A 162 10.80 7.56 1.84
C GLU A 162 10.56 6.17 1.25
N VAL A 163 9.36 5.98 0.71
CA VAL A 163 8.96 4.72 0.07
C VAL A 163 9.30 4.75 -1.42
N ASN A 164 9.15 5.91 -2.06
CA ASN A 164 9.40 6.10 -3.47
C ASN A 164 9.91 7.52 -3.75
N ARG A 165 10.66 7.65 -4.83
CA ARG A 165 11.39 8.85 -5.25
C ARG A 165 10.55 10.09 -5.56
N ALA A 166 9.23 9.94 -5.74
CA ALA A 166 8.37 11.01 -6.25
C ALA A 166 8.13 12.27 -5.39
N PRO A 167 8.40 12.49 -4.08
CA PRO A 167 8.58 11.52 -3.03
C PRO A 167 7.26 11.02 -2.43
N TYR A 168 7.16 9.72 -2.28
CA TYR A 168 6.12 9.07 -1.49
C TYR A 168 6.70 8.68 -0.13
N ALA A 169 6.01 9.06 0.92
CA ALA A 169 6.44 8.79 2.29
C ALA A 169 5.61 7.70 2.96
N ALA A 170 6.15 7.10 4.01
CA ALA A 170 5.36 6.35 4.98
C ALA A 170 4.92 7.29 6.11
N GLY A 171 3.62 7.58 6.19
CA GLY A 171 3.03 8.43 7.20
C GLY A 171 2.74 7.71 8.51
N GLU A 172 2.32 8.45 9.52
CA GLU A 172 1.98 7.90 10.85
C GLU A 172 0.94 6.79 10.81
N SER A 173 -0.01 6.85 9.88
CA SER A 173 -1.07 5.85 9.77
C SER A 173 -0.66 4.60 8.99
N SER A 174 0.54 4.57 8.39
CA SER A 174 1.09 3.35 7.81
C SER A 174 1.63 2.43 8.90
N PHE A 175 1.75 1.14 8.60
CA PHE A 175 2.36 0.21 9.56
C PHE A 175 3.85 0.50 9.81
N ILE A 176 4.57 1.03 8.83
CA ILE A 176 5.93 1.55 9.03
C ILE A 176 5.90 2.72 10.02
N GLY A 177 4.98 3.68 9.80
CA GLY A 177 4.80 4.83 10.68
C GLY A 177 4.38 4.45 12.08
N GLU A 178 3.50 3.47 12.24
CA GLU A 178 3.12 2.95 13.56
C GLU A 178 4.31 2.31 14.28
N THR A 179 5.15 1.57 13.56
CA THR A 179 6.37 0.99 14.12
C THR A 179 7.32 2.07 14.60
N LEU A 180 7.55 3.12 13.80
CA LEU A 180 8.39 4.26 14.19
C LEU A 180 7.84 4.95 15.45
N THR A 181 6.53 5.14 15.53
CA THR A 181 5.89 5.72 16.71
C THR A 181 6.09 4.85 17.95
N ARG A 182 5.97 3.54 17.82
CA ARG A 182 6.25 2.60 18.92
C ARG A 182 7.69 2.65 19.41
N LEU A 183 8.63 2.95 18.51
CA LEU A 183 10.04 3.15 18.84
C LEU A 183 10.31 4.53 19.45
N GLY A 184 9.30 5.37 19.59
CA GLY A 184 9.41 6.70 20.16
C GLY A 184 9.83 7.79 19.16
N ALA A 185 9.95 7.49 17.87
CA ALA A 185 10.27 8.46 16.84
C ALA A 185 9.06 9.34 16.49
N ARG A 186 9.34 10.56 16.02
CA ARG A 186 8.32 11.47 15.49
C ARG A 186 8.34 11.42 13.97
N ASN A 187 7.31 10.89 13.38
CA ASN A 187 7.15 10.91 11.94
C ASN A 187 6.79 12.35 11.49
N ILE A 188 7.52 12.88 10.51
CA ILE A 188 7.21 14.22 9.97
C ILE A 188 5.90 14.25 9.18
N VAL A 189 5.37 13.10 8.79
CA VAL A 189 4.16 12.98 7.97
C VAL A 189 2.99 12.59 8.86
N PRO A 190 2.08 13.53 9.16
CA PRO A 190 0.96 13.27 10.06
C PRO A 190 -0.06 12.29 9.43
N ALA A 191 -0.81 11.61 10.30
CA ALA A 191 -1.86 10.66 9.90
C ALA A 191 -2.92 11.27 8.98
N SER A 192 -3.16 12.57 9.10
CA SER A 192 -4.14 13.30 8.28
C SER A 192 -3.82 13.29 6.78
N LEU A 193 -2.57 13.06 6.39
CA LEU A 193 -2.16 12.96 4.99
C LEU A 193 -2.32 11.56 4.40
N GLY A 194 -2.73 10.61 5.20
CA GLY A 194 -2.86 9.20 4.80
C GLY A 194 -1.59 8.38 5.01
N PRO A 195 -1.65 7.05 4.74
CA PRO A 195 -0.54 6.16 5.05
C PRO A 195 0.67 6.31 4.11
N PHE A 196 0.46 6.61 2.84
CA PHE A 196 1.53 6.71 1.83
C PHE A 196 1.33 7.93 0.93
N PRO A 197 1.38 9.15 1.48
CA PRO A 197 1.13 10.34 0.68
C PRO A 197 2.29 10.66 -0.25
N LYS A 198 1.95 11.21 -1.41
CA LYS A 198 2.92 11.94 -2.23
C LYS A 198 3.11 13.32 -1.61
N LEU A 199 4.33 13.65 -1.27
CA LEU A 199 4.66 14.93 -0.65
C LEU A 199 5.18 15.93 -1.69
N ASN A 200 4.95 17.22 -1.39
CA ASN A 200 5.77 18.26 -1.99
C ASN A 200 7.20 18.14 -1.41
N PRO A 201 8.25 18.09 -2.22
CA PRO A 201 9.62 18.01 -1.72
C PRO A 201 9.97 19.10 -0.70
N GLU A 202 9.41 20.30 -0.84
CA GLU A 202 9.59 21.39 0.14
C GLU A 202 9.03 21.07 1.53
N PHE A 203 7.99 20.24 1.61
CA PHE A 203 7.45 19.80 2.89
C PHE A 203 8.54 19.12 3.73
N VAL A 204 9.34 18.25 3.11
CA VAL A 204 10.43 17.55 3.78
C VAL A 204 11.51 18.53 4.23
N VAL A 205 11.86 19.51 3.39
CA VAL A 205 12.84 20.56 3.73
C VAL A 205 12.37 21.38 4.94
N ARG A 206 11.10 21.80 4.95
CA ARG A 206 10.50 22.59 6.05
C ARG A 206 10.43 21.81 7.36
N ALA A 207 10.06 20.54 7.27
CA ALA A 207 9.97 19.67 8.43
C ALA A 207 11.37 19.39 9.02
N ASN A 208 12.39 19.44 8.19
CA ASN A 208 13.80 19.28 8.57
C ASN A 208 14.03 18.06 9.45
N PRO A 209 13.84 16.84 8.92
CA PRO A 209 14.00 15.63 9.70
C PRO A 209 15.42 15.44 10.21
N ASP A 210 15.54 14.80 11.38
CA ASP A 210 16.82 14.43 11.98
C ASP A 210 17.40 13.15 11.40
N VAL A 211 16.52 12.28 10.89
CA VAL A 211 16.87 11.00 10.28
C VAL A 211 16.02 10.81 9.02
N ILE A 212 16.66 10.35 7.96
CA ILE A 212 15.99 9.91 6.73
C ILE A 212 16.21 8.41 6.57
N MET A 213 15.14 7.69 6.28
CA MET A 213 15.18 6.27 5.96
C MET A 213 14.73 6.08 4.52
N VAL A 214 15.54 5.41 3.71
CA VAL A 214 15.29 5.29 2.27
C VAL A 214 15.90 4.00 1.72
N GLY A 215 15.21 3.39 0.77
CA GLY A 215 15.76 2.25 0.02
C GLY A 215 16.92 2.67 -0.89
N ASP A 216 17.87 1.77 -1.12
CA ASP A 216 19.06 2.02 -1.92
C ASP A 216 18.78 2.59 -3.31
N ARG A 217 17.73 2.10 -3.95
CA ARG A 217 17.31 2.57 -5.29
C ARG A 217 16.86 4.03 -5.33
N ASN A 218 16.39 4.55 -4.21
CA ASN A 218 15.85 5.91 -4.11
C ASN A 218 16.86 6.89 -3.52
N PHE A 219 17.93 6.41 -2.93
CA PHE A 219 18.96 7.23 -2.29
C PHE A 219 19.78 8.03 -3.31
N ALA A 220 20.06 7.46 -4.48
CA ALA A 220 20.88 8.11 -5.48
C ALA A 220 20.32 9.47 -5.90
N GLY A 221 21.13 10.52 -5.77
CA GLY A 221 20.77 11.88 -6.15
C GLY A 221 19.86 12.61 -5.16
N MET A 222 19.59 12.07 -3.98
CA MET A 222 18.75 12.72 -2.97
C MET A 222 19.31 14.08 -2.55
N GLU A 223 20.62 14.19 -2.38
CA GLU A 223 21.29 15.44 -2.01
C GLU A 223 21.14 16.54 -3.06
N GLY A 224 21.00 16.17 -4.33
CA GLY A 224 20.79 17.08 -5.45
C GLY A 224 19.39 17.61 -5.59
N ARG A 225 18.44 17.15 -4.79
CA ARG A 225 17.08 17.69 -4.81
C ARG A 225 17.06 19.11 -4.26
N PRO A 226 16.28 20.05 -4.84
CA PRO A 226 16.28 21.45 -4.42
C PRO A 226 16.04 21.62 -2.90
N GLY A 227 16.98 22.23 -2.21
CA GLY A 227 16.93 22.50 -0.77
C GLY A 227 17.25 21.34 0.16
N TRP A 228 17.42 20.12 -0.37
CA TRP A 228 17.63 18.93 0.46
C TRP A 228 19.01 18.86 1.09
N SER A 229 20.02 19.45 0.46
CA SER A 229 21.37 19.55 1.05
C SER A 229 21.39 20.29 2.39
N GLY A 230 20.42 21.15 2.65
CA GLY A 230 20.25 21.85 3.92
C GLY A 230 19.51 21.05 5.00
N ILE A 231 18.95 19.89 4.70
CA ILE A 231 18.25 19.06 5.67
C ILE A 231 19.25 18.51 6.69
N ARG A 232 18.91 18.63 7.97
CA ARG A 232 19.78 18.21 9.08
C ARG A 232 20.25 16.76 8.95
N ALA A 233 19.36 15.83 8.58
CA ALA A 233 19.72 14.43 8.38
C ALA A 233 20.82 14.26 7.32
N ILE A 234 20.74 15.01 6.22
CA ILE A 234 21.73 14.95 5.13
C ILE A 234 23.06 15.57 5.59
N GLN A 235 23.02 16.75 6.23
CA GLN A 235 24.21 17.43 6.73
C GLN A 235 24.98 16.59 7.77
N ARG A 236 24.24 15.89 8.64
CA ARG A 236 24.82 15.07 9.71
C ARG A 236 25.05 13.63 9.31
N LYS A 237 24.85 13.27 8.04
CA LYS A 237 24.97 11.91 7.50
C LYS A 237 24.13 10.88 8.26
N ARG A 238 22.92 11.28 8.63
CA ARG A 238 21.92 10.41 9.29
C ARG A 238 20.87 9.93 8.29
N VAL A 239 21.33 9.47 7.15
CA VAL A 239 20.50 8.82 6.15
C VAL A 239 20.74 7.32 6.24
N CYS A 240 19.71 6.61 6.66
CA CYS A 240 19.72 5.15 6.74
C CYS A 240 19.27 4.59 5.39
N VAL A 241 20.20 4.01 4.66
CA VAL A 241 19.93 3.37 3.38
C VAL A 241 19.80 1.87 3.62
N PHE A 242 18.70 1.28 3.19
CA PHE A 242 18.47 -0.18 3.32
C PHE A 242 18.29 -0.82 1.96
N SER A 243 18.75 -2.06 1.85
CA SER A 243 18.52 -2.92 0.68
C SER A 243 17.44 -3.93 1.01
N PRO A 244 16.42 -4.09 0.15
CA PRO A 244 15.38 -5.08 0.32
C PRO A 244 15.87 -6.51 0.05
#